data_a89c8b065002a717254eae26dfa7a3b0
#
_entry.id   a89c8b065002a717254eae26dfa7a3b0
#
_cell.length_a   1.000
_cell.length_b   1.000
_cell.length_c   1.000
_cell.angle_alpha   90.00
_cell.angle_beta   90.00
_cell.angle_gamma   90.00
#
_symmetry.space_group_name_H-M   'P 1'
#
loop_
_entity.id
_entity.type
_entity.pdbx_description
1 polymer ?
#
loop_
_entity_poly.entity_id
_entity_poly.type
_entity_poly.pdbx_seq_one_letter_code
_entity_poly.pdbx_strand_id
1 'polypeptide(L)'
;EFQKLLSTYIDTIPQMVAKDGRLHARFLSAGSTTGRMASEDPNLQNIPVQTPLGRAIRNAFVAEKGKVLLGFDYSQIELRVAAILSRDPKFMDIFKTGGDVHTAVAREVFGVSLEKVTKDLRRKAKVINFGILYGMGVNSLRTALSEGGVPVSREEAAQFLEQYFARFSVLARYLEE
;
A
#
# COMPACT_ATOMS: atom_id res chain seq x y z
N GLU A 1 -14.90 -11.38 11.45
CA GLU A 1 -14.32 -11.54 10.10
C GLU A 1 -15.17 -12.50 9.25
N PHE A 2 -15.47 -13.73 9.71
CA PHE A 2 -16.28 -14.71 8.98
C PHE A 2 -17.64 -14.17 8.53
N GLN A 3 -18.38 -13.50 9.41
CA GLN A 3 -19.69 -12.95 9.06
C GLN A 3 -19.61 -11.94 7.92
N LYS A 4 -18.59 -11.09 7.93
CA LYS A 4 -18.34 -10.13 6.85
C LYS A 4 -18.00 -10.82 5.53
N LEU A 5 -17.18 -11.87 5.56
CA LEU A 5 -16.86 -12.63 4.35
C LEU A 5 -18.08 -13.33 3.77
N LEU A 6 -18.91 -13.94 4.62
CA LEU A 6 -20.16 -14.57 4.21
C LEU A 6 -21.09 -13.55 3.55
N SER A 7 -21.52 -12.54 4.29
CA SER A 7 -22.53 -11.60 3.80
C SER A 7 -22.08 -10.74 2.62
N THR A 8 -20.80 -10.37 2.55
CA THR A 8 -20.30 -9.48 1.50
C THR A 8 -19.93 -10.23 0.22
N TYR A 9 -19.40 -11.45 0.34
CA TYR A 9 -18.83 -12.16 -0.81
C TYR A 9 -19.58 -13.47 -1.12
N ILE A 10 -19.75 -14.35 -0.14
CA ILE A 10 -20.27 -15.70 -0.39
C ILE A 10 -21.76 -15.68 -0.73
N ASP A 11 -22.56 -14.93 0.02
CA ASP A 11 -24.00 -14.88 -0.17
C ASP A 11 -24.41 -13.90 -1.28
N THR A 12 -23.66 -12.83 -1.47
CA THR A 12 -24.05 -11.72 -2.34
C THR A 12 -23.52 -11.86 -3.77
N ILE A 13 -22.22 -12.19 -3.96
CA ILE A 13 -21.62 -12.20 -5.29
C ILE A 13 -22.26 -13.22 -6.24
N PRO A 14 -22.60 -14.46 -5.82
CA PRO A 14 -23.27 -15.41 -6.73
C PRO A 14 -24.58 -14.90 -7.29
N GLN A 15 -25.31 -14.07 -6.54
CA GLN A 15 -26.59 -13.48 -6.96
C GLN A 15 -26.41 -12.35 -8.00
N MET A 16 -25.19 -11.79 -8.10
CA MET A 16 -24.84 -10.74 -9.05
C MET A 16 -24.27 -11.28 -10.36
N VAL A 17 -24.08 -12.59 -10.46
CA VAL A 17 -23.61 -13.21 -11.70
C VAL A 17 -24.70 -13.09 -12.76
N ALA A 18 -24.39 -12.45 -13.87
CA ALA A 18 -25.29 -12.24 -14.97
C ALA A 18 -25.56 -13.53 -15.78
N LYS A 19 -26.53 -13.49 -16.71
CA LYS A 19 -26.91 -14.66 -17.54
C LYS A 19 -25.77 -15.20 -18.41
N ASP A 20 -24.76 -14.40 -18.66
CA ASP A 20 -23.54 -14.78 -19.40
C ASP A 20 -22.47 -15.46 -18.49
N GLY A 21 -22.80 -15.70 -17.20
CA GLY A 21 -21.90 -16.31 -16.22
C GLY A 21 -20.80 -15.38 -15.70
N ARG A 22 -20.94 -14.07 -15.90
CA ARG A 22 -19.92 -13.06 -15.55
C ARG A 22 -20.44 -12.07 -14.51
N LEU A 23 -19.48 -11.43 -13.81
CA LEU A 23 -19.74 -10.28 -12.95
C LEU A 23 -19.45 -8.99 -13.75
N HIS A 24 -20.38 -8.06 -13.71
CA HIS A 24 -20.32 -6.77 -14.38
C HIS A 24 -20.36 -5.65 -13.35
N ALA A 25 -19.22 -5.39 -12.70
CA ALA A 25 -19.13 -4.30 -11.73
C ALA A 25 -19.23 -2.94 -12.41
N ARG A 26 -19.82 -1.98 -11.73
CA ARG A 26 -19.88 -0.59 -12.14
C ARG A 26 -18.69 0.17 -11.58
N PHE A 27 -17.93 0.83 -12.44
CA PHE A 27 -16.77 1.66 -12.05
C PHE A 27 -17.15 3.14 -12.11
N LEU A 28 -16.95 3.83 -10.99
CA LEU A 28 -17.23 5.25 -10.82
C LEU A 28 -15.92 6.03 -10.90
N SER A 29 -15.72 6.80 -11.98
CA SER A 29 -14.52 7.62 -12.17
C SER A 29 -14.41 8.78 -11.18
N ALA A 30 -15.51 9.25 -10.64
CA ALA A 30 -15.60 10.33 -9.66
C ALA A 30 -16.17 9.85 -8.30
N GLY A 31 -15.98 8.59 -7.97
CA GLY A 31 -16.55 7.98 -6.76
C GLY A 31 -15.77 8.25 -5.46
N SER A 32 -14.64 8.99 -5.53
CA SER A 32 -13.80 9.31 -4.38
C SER A 32 -13.31 10.75 -4.43
N THR A 33 -13.22 11.39 -3.28
CA THR A 33 -12.64 12.75 -3.12
C THR A 33 -11.14 12.78 -3.45
N THR A 34 -10.47 11.63 -3.44
CA THR A 34 -9.04 11.50 -3.78
C THR A 34 -8.78 11.33 -5.28
N GLY A 35 -9.82 11.32 -6.13
CA GLY A 35 -9.69 11.05 -7.56
C GLY A 35 -9.47 9.58 -7.93
N ARG A 36 -9.46 8.66 -6.96
CA ARG A 36 -9.42 7.22 -7.25
C ARG A 36 -10.77 6.74 -7.74
N MET A 37 -10.79 5.84 -8.71
CA MET A 37 -12.03 5.16 -9.11
C MET A 37 -12.58 4.32 -7.97
N ALA A 38 -13.88 4.29 -7.82
CA ALA A 38 -14.58 3.35 -6.96
C ALA A 38 -15.24 2.24 -7.80
N SER A 39 -15.54 1.12 -7.16
CA SER A 39 -16.26 0.00 -7.78
C SER A 39 -17.46 -0.38 -6.93
N GLU A 40 -18.60 -0.62 -7.58
CA GLU A 40 -19.83 -1.07 -6.91
C GLU A 40 -20.59 -2.08 -7.79
N ASP A 41 -21.53 -2.78 -7.18
CA ASP A 41 -22.42 -3.74 -7.81
C ASP A 41 -21.74 -4.86 -8.63
N PRO A 42 -20.78 -5.63 -8.07
CA PRO A 42 -20.19 -5.60 -6.74
C PRO A 42 -18.93 -4.73 -6.63
N ASN A 43 -18.49 -4.39 -5.40
CA ASN A 43 -17.20 -3.77 -5.20
C ASN A 43 -16.06 -4.79 -5.34
N LEU A 44 -15.44 -4.84 -6.50
CA LEU A 44 -14.33 -5.76 -6.81
C LEU A 44 -12.96 -5.28 -6.29
N GLN A 45 -12.85 -4.01 -5.86
CA GLN A 45 -11.58 -3.45 -5.36
C GLN A 45 -11.28 -3.90 -3.91
N ASN A 46 -12.29 -4.35 -3.18
CA ASN A 46 -12.16 -4.72 -1.76
C ASN A 46 -12.09 -6.23 -1.53
N ILE A 47 -11.86 -7.04 -2.56
CA ILE A 47 -11.70 -8.49 -2.41
C ILE A 47 -10.49 -8.76 -1.50
N PRO A 48 -10.66 -9.46 -0.37
CA PRO A 48 -9.60 -9.63 0.61
C PRO A 48 -8.46 -10.48 0.06
N VAL A 49 -7.22 -10.13 0.44
CA VAL A 49 -6.01 -10.81 -0.04
C VAL A 49 -5.08 -11.25 1.09
N GLN A 50 -5.28 -10.75 2.31
CA GLN A 50 -4.33 -10.94 3.41
C GLN A 50 -4.51 -12.30 4.11
N THR A 51 -5.75 -12.74 4.31
CA THR A 51 -6.05 -14.00 5.00
C THR A 51 -6.16 -15.18 4.03
N PRO A 52 -5.96 -16.43 4.49
CA PRO A 52 -6.16 -17.62 3.66
C PRO A 52 -7.58 -17.71 3.06
N LEU A 53 -8.60 -17.37 3.84
CA LEU A 53 -9.99 -17.34 3.38
C LEU A 53 -10.24 -16.26 2.33
N GLY A 54 -9.69 -15.06 2.54
CA GLY A 54 -9.77 -13.99 1.56
C GLY A 54 -9.13 -14.39 0.23
N ARG A 55 -7.98 -15.04 0.28
CA ARG A 55 -7.35 -15.59 -0.93
C ARG A 55 -8.19 -16.68 -1.61
N ALA A 56 -8.85 -17.54 -0.83
CA ALA A 56 -9.76 -18.56 -1.39
C ALA A 56 -10.92 -17.91 -2.14
N ILE A 57 -11.55 -16.85 -1.58
CA ILE A 57 -12.58 -16.05 -2.25
C ILE A 57 -12.04 -15.45 -3.55
N ARG A 58 -10.85 -14.86 -3.52
CA ARG A 58 -10.22 -14.28 -4.72
C ARG A 58 -9.98 -15.30 -5.82
N ASN A 59 -9.64 -16.53 -5.48
CA ASN A 59 -9.41 -17.62 -6.44
C ASN A 59 -10.69 -18.07 -7.16
N ALA A 60 -11.88 -17.72 -6.66
CA ALA A 60 -13.14 -17.99 -7.36
C ALA A 60 -13.34 -17.06 -8.57
N PHE A 61 -12.62 -15.95 -8.67
CA PHE A 61 -12.64 -15.06 -9.83
C PHE A 61 -11.67 -15.59 -10.89
N VAL A 62 -12.23 -16.08 -11.98
CA VAL A 62 -11.46 -16.73 -13.04
C VAL A 62 -11.67 -16.02 -14.38
N ALA A 63 -10.70 -16.17 -15.29
CA ALA A 63 -10.87 -15.72 -16.65
C ALA A 63 -11.84 -16.63 -17.41
N GLU A 64 -12.47 -16.11 -18.45
CA GLU A 64 -13.24 -16.88 -19.41
C GLU A 64 -12.34 -17.95 -20.07
N LYS A 65 -12.94 -19.08 -20.47
CA LYS A 65 -12.22 -20.18 -21.12
C LYS A 65 -11.41 -19.67 -22.34
N GLY A 66 -10.13 -19.98 -22.33
CA GLY A 66 -9.20 -19.55 -23.38
C GLY A 66 -8.63 -18.14 -23.21
N LYS A 67 -8.95 -17.46 -22.10
CA LYS A 67 -8.42 -16.15 -21.71
C LYS A 67 -7.65 -16.23 -20.40
N VAL A 68 -6.86 -15.19 -20.11
CA VAL A 68 -6.10 -15.04 -18.87
C VAL A 68 -6.39 -13.68 -18.25
N LEU A 69 -6.29 -13.60 -16.91
CA LEU A 69 -6.29 -12.31 -16.21
C LEU A 69 -4.87 -11.77 -16.20
N LEU A 70 -4.69 -10.55 -16.69
CA LEU A 70 -3.43 -9.82 -16.64
C LEU A 70 -3.57 -8.66 -15.67
N GLY A 71 -2.64 -8.56 -14.73
CA GLY A 71 -2.54 -7.46 -13.79
C GLY A 71 -1.29 -6.62 -14.07
N PHE A 72 -1.46 -5.31 -14.25
CA PHE A 72 -0.37 -4.35 -14.34
C PHE A 72 -0.51 -3.35 -13.21
N ASP A 73 0.57 -3.12 -12.48
CA ASP A 73 0.60 -2.16 -11.38
C ASP A 73 1.82 -1.24 -11.55
N TYR A 74 1.62 0.05 -11.32
CA TYR A 74 2.72 1.00 -11.30
C TYR A 74 3.59 0.79 -10.06
N SER A 75 4.87 0.56 -10.27
CA SER A 75 5.80 0.39 -9.16
C SER A 75 5.93 1.70 -8.36
N GLN A 76 5.36 1.70 -7.15
CA GLN A 76 5.52 2.77 -6.15
C GLN A 76 5.15 4.17 -6.69
N ILE A 77 4.05 4.27 -7.45
CA ILE A 77 3.70 5.50 -8.19
C ILE A 77 3.53 6.70 -7.26
N GLU A 78 2.89 6.53 -6.09
CA GLU A 78 2.68 7.62 -5.14
C GLU A 78 4.01 8.20 -4.64
N LEU A 79 4.99 7.35 -4.33
CA LEU A 79 6.32 7.79 -3.88
C LEU A 79 7.10 8.48 -5.01
N ARG A 80 6.94 8.02 -6.26
CA ARG A 80 7.53 8.70 -7.44
C ARG A 80 6.93 10.07 -7.66
N VAL A 81 5.61 10.19 -7.54
CA VAL A 81 4.90 11.48 -7.63
C VAL A 81 5.36 12.41 -6.52
N ALA A 82 5.44 11.93 -5.28
CA ALA A 82 5.96 12.71 -4.15
C ALA A 82 7.41 13.19 -4.39
N ALA A 83 8.27 12.35 -4.96
CA ALA A 83 9.64 12.74 -5.32
C ALA A 83 9.66 13.86 -6.37
N ILE A 84 8.81 13.76 -7.40
CA ILE A 84 8.72 14.76 -8.48
C ILE A 84 8.16 16.10 -7.95
N LEU A 85 7.09 16.05 -7.18
CA LEU A 85 6.43 17.25 -6.67
C LEU A 85 7.27 17.98 -5.61
N SER A 86 7.84 17.24 -4.66
CA SER A 86 8.72 17.82 -3.64
C SER A 86 10.07 18.29 -4.20
N ARG A 87 10.52 17.68 -5.32
CA ARG A 87 11.87 17.88 -5.88
C ARG A 87 13.00 17.57 -4.89
N ASP A 88 12.75 16.71 -3.91
CA ASP A 88 13.80 16.29 -2.97
C ASP A 88 14.90 15.55 -3.72
N PRO A 89 16.15 16.07 -3.76
CA PRO A 89 17.19 15.49 -4.60
C PRO A 89 17.59 14.08 -4.18
N LYS A 90 17.59 13.79 -2.87
CA LYS A 90 17.93 12.47 -2.35
C LYS A 90 16.83 11.44 -2.65
N PHE A 91 15.58 11.86 -2.52
CA PHE A 91 14.44 11.01 -2.81
C PHE A 91 14.32 10.74 -4.31
N MET A 92 14.55 11.74 -5.16
CA MET A 92 14.59 11.58 -6.62
C MET A 92 15.72 10.66 -7.07
N ASP A 93 16.91 10.75 -6.44
CA ASP A 93 18.08 9.95 -6.82
C ASP A 93 17.82 8.45 -6.65
N ILE A 94 17.09 8.05 -5.61
CA ILE A 94 16.69 6.66 -5.39
C ILE A 94 15.97 6.08 -6.63
N PHE A 95 15.06 6.87 -7.23
CA PHE A 95 14.31 6.42 -8.40
C PHE A 95 15.11 6.49 -9.70
N LYS A 96 16.03 7.45 -9.83
CA LYS A 96 16.90 7.58 -11.01
C LYS A 96 17.88 6.40 -11.10
N THR A 97 18.38 5.92 -9.99
CA THR A 97 19.31 4.80 -9.93
C THR A 97 18.63 3.44 -10.08
N GLY A 98 17.29 3.40 -10.21
CA GLY A 98 16.52 2.15 -10.31
C GLY A 98 16.47 1.35 -9.02
N GLY A 99 16.84 1.94 -7.89
CA GLY A 99 16.86 1.29 -6.58
C GLY A 99 15.45 1.01 -6.02
N ASP A 100 15.37 0.03 -5.13
CA ASP A 100 14.17 -0.19 -4.32
C ASP A 100 14.08 0.87 -3.23
N VAL A 101 13.08 1.75 -3.31
CA VAL A 101 12.92 2.89 -2.39
C VAL A 101 12.78 2.43 -0.94
N HIS A 102 12.14 1.29 -0.66
CA HIS A 102 11.98 0.81 0.70
C HIS A 102 13.30 0.32 1.28
N THR A 103 14.15 -0.29 0.47
CA THR A 103 15.51 -0.66 0.86
C THR A 103 16.39 0.57 1.08
N ALA A 104 16.32 1.56 0.18
CA ALA A 104 17.06 2.80 0.32
C ALA A 104 16.65 3.57 1.59
N VAL A 105 15.36 3.70 1.85
CA VAL A 105 14.84 4.33 3.07
C VAL A 105 15.22 3.54 4.33
N ALA A 106 15.20 2.20 4.27
CA ALA A 106 15.64 1.37 5.40
C ALA A 106 17.10 1.66 5.78
N ARG A 107 17.99 1.80 4.80
CA ARG A 107 19.39 2.18 5.04
C ARG A 107 19.51 3.54 5.75
N GLU A 108 18.75 4.50 5.27
CA GLU A 108 18.81 5.88 5.74
C GLU A 108 18.21 6.04 7.15
N VAL A 109 17.02 5.43 7.37
CA VAL A 109 16.29 5.55 8.63
C VAL A 109 16.88 4.68 9.74
N PHE A 110 17.37 3.48 9.41
CA PHE A 110 17.94 2.58 10.43
C PHE A 110 19.47 2.62 10.49
N GLY A 111 20.13 3.43 9.66
CA GLY A 111 21.58 3.59 9.69
C GLY A 111 22.36 2.31 9.36
N VAL A 112 21.83 1.44 8.50
CA VAL A 112 22.44 0.15 8.16
C VAL A 112 22.98 0.14 6.73
N SER A 113 24.02 -0.68 6.49
CA SER A 113 24.53 -0.90 5.12
C SER A 113 23.54 -1.74 4.30
N LEU A 114 23.65 -1.71 2.97
CA LEU A 114 22.76 -2.41 2.05
C LEU A 114 22.61 -3.90 2.39
N GLU A 115 23.73 -4.55 2.68
CA GLU A 115 23.79 -5.98 2.97
C GLU A 115 23.10 -6.36 4.30
N LYS A 116 22.92 -5.37 5.19
CA LYS A 116 22.28 -5.55 6.49
C LYS A 116 20.77 -5.21 6.47
N VAL A 117 20.24 -4.78 5.33
CA VAL A 117 18.79 -4.54 5.21
C VAL A 117 18.05 -5.87 5.17
N THR A 118 17.48 -6.26 6.30
CA THR A 118 16.64 -7.46 6.41
C THR A 118 15.26 -7.24 5.79
N LYS A 119 14.53 -8.34 5.55
CA LYS A 119 13.12 -8.26 5.09
C LYS A 119 12.23 -7.48 6.08
N ASP A 120 12.51 -7.57 7.38
CA ASP A 120 11.77 -6.82 8.40
C ASP A 120 12.06 -5.32 8.34
N LEU A 121 13.34 -4.92 8.25
CA LEU A 121 13.71 -3.52 8.09
C LEU A 121 13.09 -2.91 6.83
N ARG A 122 13.12 -3.64 5.71
CA ARG A 122 12.47 -3.22 4.47
C ARG A 122 10.95 -3.08 4.62
N ARG A 123 10.30 -4.01 5.34
CA ARG A 123 8.86 -3.94 5.67
C ARG A 123 8.56 -2.71 6.52
N LYS A 124 9.33 -2.45 7.56
CA LYS A 124 9.20 -1.25 8.41
C LYS A 124 9.38 0.02 7.59
N ALA A 125 10.40 0.09 6.74
CA ALA A 125 10.60 1.23 5.84
C ALA A 125 9.43 1.43 4.87
N LYS A 126 8.80 0.35 4.38
CA LYS A 126 7.58 0.44 3.58
C LYS A 126 6.43 1.09 4.37
N VAL A 127 6.22 0.67 5.61
CA VAL A 127 5.20 1.26 6.50
C VAL A 127 5.48 2.74 6.75
N ILE A 128 6.74 3.10 7.02
CA ILE A 128 7.16 4.49 7.23
C ILE A 128 6.90 5.34 5.97
N ASN A 129 7.35 4.88 4.79
CA ASN A 129 7.17 5.61 3.54
C ASN A 129 5.70 5.95 3.25
N PHE A 130 4.82 4.95 3.33
CA PHE A 130 3.39 5.17 3.08
C PHE A 130 2.72 5.91 4.24
N GLY A 131 3.12 5.62 5.47
CA GLY A 131 2.61 6.31 6.65
C GLY A 131 2.83 7.81 6.58
N ILE A 132 4.03 8.23 6.23
CA ILE A 132 4.39 9.65 6.08
C ILE A 132 3.61 10.29 4.93
N LEU A 133 3.57 9.64 3.78
CA LEU A 133 2.88 10.15 2.60
C LEU A 133 1.36 10.38 2.86
N TYR A 134 0.77 9.56 3.71
CA TYR A 134 -0.64 9.68 4.12
C TYR A 134 -0.85 10.45 5.44
N GLY A 135 0.14 11.20 5.92
CA GLY A 135 0.02 12.05 7.10
C GLY A 135 -0.09 11.29 8.43
N MET A 136 0.46 10.08 8.50
CA MET A 136 0.38 9.25 9.70
C MET A 136 1.25 9.85 10.83
N GLY A 137 0.65 10.17 11.96
CA GLY A 137 1.38 10.62 13.14
C GLY A 137 2.04 9.47 13.90
N VAL A 138 2.86 9.81 14.91
CA VAL A 138 3.68 8.87 15.72
C VAL A 138 2.88 7.68 16.25
N ASN A 139 1.68 7.92 16.81
CA ASN A 139 0.89 6.83 17.43
C ASN A 139 0.37 5.84 16.40
N SER A 140 -0.13 6.32 15.26
CA SER A 140 -0.59 5.47 14.16
C SER A 140 0.56 4.70 13.53
N LEU A 141 1.73 5.35 13.36
CA LEU A 141 2.94 4.71 12.87
C LEU A 141 3.42 3.60 13.81
N ARG A 142 3.44 3.85 15.13
CA ARG A 142 3.76 2.83 16.14
C ARG A 142 2.87 1.60 16.00
N THR A 143 1.56 1.81 15.89
CA THR A 143 0.58 0.72 15.72
C THR A 143 0.86 -0.08 14.46
N ALA A 144 0.99 0.59 13.31
CA ALA A 144 1.25 -0.05 12.02
C ALA A 144 2.59 -0.81 11.97
N LEU A 145 3.63 -0.30 12.63
CA LEU A 145 4.92 -0.99 12.74
C LEU A 145 4.83 -2.23 13.61
N SER A 146 4.04 -2.17 14.69
CA SER A 146 3.86 -3.28 15.65
C SER A 146 3.01 -4.43 15.10
N GLU A 147 2.17 -4.21 14.11
CA GLU A 147 1.38 -5.25 13.42
C GLU A 147 2.25 -6.36 12.77
N GLY A 148 3.52 -6.09 12.55
CA GLY A 148 4.50 -7.07 12.05
C GLY A 148 5.03 -8.07 13.08
N GLY A 149 4.51 -8.07 14.30
CA GLY A 149 4.83 -9.06 15.35
C GLY A 149 5.91 -8.63 16.33
N VAL A 150 6.67 -7.56 16.09
CA VAL A 150 7.64 -7.00 17.02
C VAL A 150 7.11 -5.65 17.50
N PRO A 151 6.79 -5.49 18.80
CA PRO A 151 6.32 -4.22 19.34
C PRO A 151 7.34 -3.10 19.10
N VAL A 152 6.85 -1.93 18.71
CA VAL A 152 7.64 -0.71 18.55
C VAL A 152 7.15 0.30 19.59
N SER A 153 8.07 0.92 20.34
CA SER A 153 7.73 1.95 21.31
C SER A 153 7.32 3.25 20.60
N ARG A 154 6.70 4.15 21.37
CA ARG A 154 6.34 5.48 20.86
C ARG A 154 7.57 6.30 20.53
N GLU A 155 8.60 6.19 21.35
CA GLU A 155 9.89 6.86 21.23
C GLU A 155 10.62 6.38 19.95
N GLU A 156 10.66 5.07 19.70
CA GLU A 156 11.24 4.51 18.47
C GLU A 156 10.48 5.00 17.23
N ALA A 157 9.15 4.99 17.25
CA ALA A 157 8.35 5.48 16.14
C ALA A 157 8.58 6.99 15.86
N ALA A 158 8.73 7.80 16.93
CA ALA A 158 9.07 9.21 16.81
C ALA A 158 10.48 9.41 16.21
N GLN A 159 11.45 8.63 16.66
CA GLN A 159 12.81 8.66 16.16
C GLN A 159 12.88 8.29 14.67
N PHE A 160 12.11 7.30 14.21
CA PHE A 160 12.03 6.93 12.79
C PHE A 160 11.48 8.06 11.94
N LEU A 161 10.45 8.76 12.40
CA LEU A 161 9.90 9.93 11.69
C LEU A 161 10.93 11.08 11.63
N GLU A 162 11.59 11.37 12.73
CA GLU A 162 12.62 12.41 12.80
C GLU A 162 13.77 12.10 11.83
N GLN A 163 14.29 10.88 11.84
CA GLN A 163 15.37 10.44 10.93
C GLN A 163 14.94 10.53 9.48
N TYR A 164 13.70 10.13 9.16
CA TYR A 164 13.16 10.23 7.81
C TYR A 164 13.10 11.69 7.34
N PHE A 165 12.53 12.58 8.13
CA PHE A 165 12.40 13.99 7.78
C PHE A 165 13.75 14.72 7.74
N ALA A 166 14.68 14.37 8.63
CA ALA A 166 16.05 14.88 8.57
C ALA A 166 16.76 14.44 7.27
N ARG A 167 16.48 13.22 6.80
CA ARG A 167 17.08 12.69 5.57
C ARG A 167 16.48 13.29 4.31
N PHE A 168 15.16 13.42 4.27
CA PHE A 168 14.38 13.93 3.13
C PHE A 168 13.74 15.28 3.48
N SER A 169 14.58 16.25 3.81
CA SER A 169 14.14 17.54 4.37
C SER A 169 13.33 18.40 3.40
N VAL A 170 13.54 18.25 2.08
CA VAL A 170 12.77 18.97 1.06
C VAL A 170 11.39 18.35 0.91
N LEU A 171 11.31 17.00 0.95
CA LEU A 171 10.02 16.30 1.00
C LEU A 171 9.24 16.65 2.28
N ALA A 172 9.92 16.70 3.44
CA ALA A 172 9.30 17.10 4.71
C ALA A 172 8.62 18.45 4.59
N ARG A 173 9.32 19.47 4.09
CA ARG A 173 8.78 20.82 3.88
C ARG A 173 7.59 20.84 2.93
N TYR A 174 7.68 20.09 1.83
CA TYR A 174 6.58 19.98 0.86
C TYR A 174 5.30 19.37 1.46
N LEU A 175 5.43 18.45 2.43
CA LEU A 175 4.28 17.83 3.10
C LEU A 175 3.66 18.73 4.18
N GLU A 176 4.36 19.77 4.66
CA GLU A 176 3.86 20.74 5.64
C GLU A 176 3.12 21.93 4.97
N GLU A 177 3.38 22.19 3.68
CA GLU A 177 2.73 23.22 2.85
C GLU A 177 1.32 22.79 2.39
#